data_160da873428fa501c3602573d8ad0751
#
_entry.id   160da873428fa501c3602573d8ad0751
#
_cell.length_a   1.000
_cell.length_b   1.000
_cell.length_c   1.000
_cell.angle_alpha   90.00
_cell.angle_beta   90.00
_cell.angle_gamma   90.00
#
_symmetry.space_group_name_H-M   'P 1'
#
loop_
_entity.id
_entity.type
_entity.pdbx_description
1 polymer ?
#
loop_
_entity_poly.entity_id
_entity_poly.type
_entity_poly.pdbx_seq_one_letter_code
_entity_poly.pdbx_strand_id
1 'polypeptide(L)'
;MIAEEEKFLEENLTRINKALFKTLPKKEISKVTEAIHYSVMNGGKRIRPQIILILSDILNVEISNDNVDLIAAAGELIHCYSLIHDDLPAMDDDDYRRGQLSCHKKFDEATAILTGDAIQPLSLEVLTSIEDPNLTDDTKLKIINLFARACGPEGMVEGQNRDIISENKVLTEEELDEIHYLKTGKLIEACVMCVCLIKKDIDDITIKKLIKFSNKFGLAFQIRDDILDEIGDETKIGKPIKSDIKNN
;
A
#
# COMPACT_ATOMS: atom_id res chain seq x y z
N MET A 1 -11.13 26.43 1.55
CA MET A 1 -9.89 25.78 1.09
C MET A 1 -9.56 24.55 1.95
N ILE A 2 -9.05 24.65 3.18
CA ILE A 2 -8.73 23.45 3.99
C ILE A 2 -9.95 22.53 4.20
N ALA A 3 -11.13 23.05 4.50
CA ALA A 3 -12.34 22.24 4.68
C ALA A 3 -12.86 21.56 3.40
N GLU A 4 -12.60 22.12 2.23
CA GLU A 4 -12.95 21.53 0.94
C GLU A 4 -11.97 20.40 0.58
N GLU A 5 -10.69 20.57 0.89
CA GLU A 5 -9.65 19.56 0.71
C GLU A 5 -9.90 18.35 1.63
N GLU A 6 -10.24 18.60 2.90
CA GLU A 6 -10.61 17.54 3.87
C GLU A 6 -11.83 16.76 3.38
N LYS A 7 -12.88 17.45 2.95
CA LYS A 7 -14.08 16.81 2.40
C LYS A 7 -13.78 15.95 1.17
N PHE A 8 -12.95 16.45 0.26
CA PHE A 8 -12.54 15.70 -0.93
C PHE A 8 -11.79 14.41 -0.55
N LEU A 9 -10.87 14.47 0.42
CA LEU A 9 -10.15 13.30 0.91
C LEU A 9 -11.08 12.29 1.60
N GLU A 10 -12.09 12.75 2.34
CA GLU A 10 -13.10 11.88 2.97
C GLU A 10 -14.00 11.19 1.94
N GLU A 11 -14.41 11.90 0.88
CA GLU A 11 -15.16 11.32 -0.22
C GLU A 11 -14.35 10.23 -0.94
N ASN A 12 -13.08 10.48 -1.22
CA ASN A 12 -12.17 9.48 -1.78
C ASN A 12 -11.99 8.28 -0.85
N LEU A 13 -11.82 8.51 0.45
CA LEU A 13 -11.71 7.44 1.45
C LEU A 13 -12.96 6.54 1.44
N THR A 14 -14.12 7.14 1.32
CA THR A 14 -15.41 6.42 1.22
C THR A 14 -15.48 5.57 -0.05
N ARG A 15 -15.09 6.12 -1.21
CA ARG A 15 -15.00 5.40 -2.49
C ARG A 15 -14.06 4.20 -2.39
N ILE A 16 -12.85 4.41 -1.88
CA ILE A 16 -11.82 3.37 -1.72
C ILE A 16 -12.32 2.24 -0.81
N ASN A 17 -12.87 2.56 0.34
CA ASN A 17 -13.37 1.53 1.27
C ASN A 17 -14.54 0.74 0.67
N LYS A 18 -15.42 1.38 -0.10
CA LYS A 18 -16.49 0.70 -0.84
C LYS A 18 -15.93 -0.24 -1.91
N ALA A 19 -14.91 0.19 -2.67
CA ALA A 19 -14.26 -0.64 -3.67
C ALA A 19 -13.55 -1.84 -3.02
N LEU A 20 -12.77 -1.62 -1.96
CA LEU A 20 -12.15 -2.68 -1.18
C LEU A 20 -13.18 -3.70 -0.72
N PHE A 21 -14.25 -3.25 -0.06
CA PHE A 21 -15.30 -4.16 0.43
C PHE A 21 -15.92 -5.02 -0.69
N LYS A 22 -16.11 -4.44 -1.89
CA LYS A 22 -16.64 -5.17 -3.06
C LYS A 22 -15.69 -6.25 -3.60
N THR A 23 -14.38 -6.06 -3.44
CA THR A 23 -13.38 -6.99 -3.96
C THR A 23 -13.13 -8.17 -3.02
N LEU A 24 -13.55 -8.08 -1.75
CA LEU A 24 -13.29 -9.12 -0.77
C LEU A 24 -14.18 -10.35 -0.99
N PRO A 25 -13.65 -11.57 -0.75
CA PRO A 25 -14.45 -12.80 -0.77
C PRO A 25 -15.53 -12.76 0.32
N LYS A 26 -16.54 -13.64 0.24
CA LYS A 26 -17.55 -13.75 1.30
C LYS A 26 -16.87 -14.12 2.62
N LYS A 27 -17.16 -13.37 3.67
CA LYS A 27 -16.50 -13.49 4.98
C LYS A 27 -16.72 -14.88 5.63
N GLU A 28 -17.89 -15.46 5.41
CA GLU A 28 -18.33 -16.71 6.05
C GLU A 28 -17.73 -17.97 5.44
N ILE A 29 -16.86 -17.86 4.42
CA ILE A 29 -16.26 -19.02 3.75
C ILE A 29 -15.28 -19.74 4.68
N SER A 30 -14.41 -19.01 5.39
CA SER A 30 -13.35 -19.58 6.22
C SER A 30 -12.79 -18.56 7.21
N LYS A 31 -11.98 -19.04 8.16
CA LYS A 31 -11.22 -18.19 9.08
C LYS A 31 -10.27 -17.23 8.33
N VAL A 32 -9.67 -17.68 7.22
CA VAL A 32 -8.81 -16.82 6.38
C VAL A 32 -9.62 -15.70 5.74
N THR A 33 -10.81 -15.96 5.20
CA THR A 33 -11.66 -14.90 4.63
C THR A 33 -12.16 -13.92 5.69
N GLU A 34 -12.42 -14.37 6.92
CA GLU A 34 -12.70 -13.49 8.04
C GLU A 34 -11.51 -12.60 8.37
N ALA A 35 -10.29 -13.16 8.40
CA ALA A 35 -9.06 -12.44 8.66
C ALA A 35 -8.72 -11.44 7.54
N ILE A 36 -9.02 -11.76 6.26
CA ILE A 36 -8.93 -10.81 5.14
C ILE A 36 -9.81 -9.59 5.41
N HIS A 37 -11.10 -9.80 5.72
CA HIS A 37 -12.00 -8.69 6.03
C HIS A 37 -11.52 -7.85 7.21
N TYR A 38 -11.09 -8.52 8.29
CA TYR A 38 -10.56 -7.86 9.47
C TYR A 38 -9.38 -6.97 9.12
N SER A 39 -8.37 -7.48 8.41
CA SER A 39 -7.13 -6.78 8.13
C SER A 39 -7.30 -5.68 7.07
N VAL A 40 -8.05 -5.95 6.00
CA VAL A 40 -8.25 -4.99 4.92
C VAL A 40 -9.15 -3.83 5.37
N MET A 41 -10.21 -4.11 6.13
CA MET A 41 -11.19 -3.09 6.55
C MET A 41 -10.84 -2.41 7.87
N ASN A 42 -9.64 -2.66 8.42
CA ASN A 42 -9.13 -2.08 9.66
C ASN A 42 -8.79 -0.58 9.58
N GLY A 43 -9.39 0.17 8.67
CA GLY A 43 -9.16 1.61 8.55
C GLY A 43 -7.84 1.99 7.86
N GLY A 44 -7.27 3.12 8.26
CA GLY A 44 -6.05 3.69 7.67
C GLY A 44 -6.33 4.83 6.71
N LYS A 45 -5.29 5.62 6.42
CA LYS A 45 -5.38 6.84 5.58
C LYS A 45 -5.55 6.54 4.09
N ARG A 46 -5.37 5.30 3.64
CA ARG A 46 -5.48 4.87 2.24
C ARG A 46 -4.69 5.76 1.27
N ILE A 47 -3.47 6.13 1.62
CA ILE A 47 -2.68 7.12 0.87
C ILE A 47 -2.38 6.62 -0.55
N ARG A 48 -1.98 5.36 -0.72
CA ARG A 48 -1.66 4.77 -2.03
C ARG A 48 -2.85 4.80 -2.98
N PRO A 49 -4.04 4.29 -2.62
CA PRO A 49 -5.21 4.41 -3.47
C PRO A 49 -5.66 5.86 -3.66
N GLN A 50 -5.53 6.75 -2.68
CA GLN A 50 -5.84 8.17 -2.87
C GLN A 50 -4.95 8.81 -3.95
N ILE A 51 -3.66 8.47 -4.02
CA ILE A 51 -2.77 8.93 -5.10
C ILE A 51 -3.31 8.51 -6.47
N ILE A 52 -3.77 7.27 -6.62
CA ILE A 52 -4.36 6.77 -7.87
C ILE A 52 -5.60 7.58 -8.24
N LEU A 53 -6.54 7.78 -7.31
CA LEU A 53 -7.78 8.54 -7.57
C LEU A 53 -7.47 9.99 -7.95
N ILE A 54 -6.66 10.69 -7.16
CA ILE A 54 -6.32 12.10 -7.35
C ILE A 54 -5.61 12.30 -8.69
N LEU A 55 -4.64 11.47 -9.02
CA LEU A 55 -3.91 11.58 -10.28
C LEU A 55 -4.81 11.23 -11.48
N SER A 56 -5.70 10.27 -11.34
CA SER A 56 -6.67 9.93 -12.38
C SER A 56 -7.59 11.10 -12.71
N ASP A 57 -8.06 11.82 -11.69
CA ASP A 57 -8.87 13.02 -11.85
C ASP A 57 -8.05 14.16 -12.49
N ILE A 58 -6.84 14.43 -12.01
CA ILE A 58 -5.96 15.50 -12.53
C ILE A 58 -5.59 15.24 -14.00
N LEU A 59 -5.27 14.00 -14.35
CA LEU A 59 -4.85 13.65 -15.71
C LEU A 59 -6.04 13.36 -16.63
N ASN A 60 -7.27 13.39 -16.12
CA ASN A 60 -8.50 13.08 -16.86
C ASN A 60 -8.37 11.75 -17.60
N VAL A 61 -8.18 10.64 -16.88
CA VAL A 61 -8.15 9.30 -17.48
C VAL A 61 -9.53 8.92 -18.05
N GLU A 62 -9.53 8.16 -19.14
CA GLU A 62 -10.76 7.88 -19.92
C GLU A 62 -11.49 6.59 -19.49
N ILE A 63 -10.97 5.86 -18.48
CA ILE A 63 -11.65 4.71 -17.90
C ILE A 63 -12.72 5.14 -16.88
N SER A 64 -13.69 4.28 -16.61
CA SER A 64 -14.76 4.60 -15.66
C SER A 64 -14.21 4.76 -14.23
N ASN A 65 -14.86 5.64 -13.45
CA ASN A 65 -14.49 5.84 -12.05
C ASN A 65 -14.55 4.55 -11.23
N ASP A 66 -15.52 3.67 -11.47
CA ASP A 66 -15.62 2.37 -10.79
C ASP A 66 -14.38 1.50 -11.09
N ASN A 67 -13.82 1.57 -12.29
CA ASN A 67 -12.61 0.84 -12.68
C ASN A 67 -11.33 1.47 -12.10
N VAL A 68 -11.26 2.80 -11.99
CA VAL A 68 -10.20 3.49 -11.24
C VAL A 68 -10.23 3.05 -9.77
N ASP A 69 -11.41 2.98 -9.16
CA ASP A 69 -11.61 2.53 -7.78
C ASP A 69 -11.12 1.09 -7.57
N LEU A 70 -11.33 0.19 -8.54
CA LEU A 70 -10.83 -1.20 -8.49
C LEU A 70 -9.30 -1.26 -8.59
N ILE A 71 -8.68 -0.46 -9.46
CA ILE A 71 -7.21 -0.36 -9.56
C ILE A 71 -6.63 0.16 -8.24
N ALA A 72 -7.26 1.17 -7.67
CA ALA A 72 -6.87 1.73 -6.38
C ALA A 72 -7.01 0.71 -5.24
N ALA A 73 -8.09 -0.08 -5.24
CA ALA A 73 -8.29 -1.19 -4.30
C ALA A 73 -7.22 -2.27 -4.44
N ALA A 74 -6.85 -2.66 -5.66
CA ALA A 74 -5.78 -3.63 -5.90
C ALA A 74 -4.43 -3.15 -5.34
N GLY A 75 -4.08 -1.88 -5.53
CA GLY A 75 -2.87 -1.28 -4.94
C GLY A 75 -2.89 -1.29 -3.40
N GLU A 76 -4.04 -1.06 -2.77
CA GLU A 76 -4.17 -1.13 -1.31
C GLU A 76 -4.13 -2.58 -0.80
N LEU A 77 -4.69 -3.56 -1.53
CA LEU A 77 -4.57 -4.98 -1.17
C LEU A 77 -3.10 -5.40 -1.11
N ILE A 78 -2.28 -4.99 -2.08
CA ILE A 78 -0.83 -5.23 -2.05
C ILE A 78 -0.19 -4.63 -0.78
N HIS A 79 -0.57 -3.42 -0.40
CA HIS A 79 -0.09 -2.84 0.85
C HIS A 79 -0.62 -3.57 2.09
N CYS A 80 -1.87 -4.05 2.07
CA CYS A 80 -2.44 -4.75 3.22
C CYS A 80 -1.72 -6.07 3.51
N TYR A 81 -1.38 -6.88 2.47
CA TYR A 81 -0.67 -8.12 2.72
C TYR A 81 0.71 -7.87 3.34
N SER A 82 1.42 -6.83 2.89
CA SER A 82 2.74 -6.54 3.45
C SER A 82 2.65 -6.21 4.93
N LEU A 83 1.68 -5.39 5.34
CA LEU A 83 1.47 -5.07 6.75
C LEU A 83 1.12 -6.31 7.61
N ILE A 84 0.33 -7.25 7.06
CA ILE A 84 -0.01 -8.49 7.78
C ILE A 84 1.25 -9.34 8.02
N HIS A 85 2.13 -9.43 7.02
CA HIS A 85 3.37 -10.20 7.13
C HIS A 85 4.41 -9.45 7.97
N ASP A 86 4.52 -8.13 7.86
CA ASP A 86 5.42 -7.31 8.67
C ASP A 86 5.11 -7.45 10.18
N ASP A 87 3.82 -7.54 10.55
CA ASP A 87 3.40 -7.67 11.95
C ASP A 87 3.74 -9.05 12.59
N LEU A 88 4.15 -10.06 11.81
CA LEU A 88 4.42 -11.42 12.33
C LEU A 88 5.58 -11.45 13.34
N PRO A 89 5.59 -12.42 14.29
CA PRO A 89 6.67 -12.56 15.27
C PRO A 89 8.07 -12.79 14.69
N ALA A 90 8.17 -13.27 13.45
CA ALA A 90 9.42 -13.45 12.74
C ALA A 90 9.89 -12.18 11.99
N MET A 91 9.14 -11.10 12.07
CA MET A 91 9.34 -9.81 11.43
C MET A 91 9.38 -8.72 12.51
N ASP A 92 8.46 -7.75 12.48
CA ASP A 92 8.44 -6.62 13.41
C ASP A 92 7.81 -6.98 14.78
N ASP A 93 7.13 -8.15 14.92
CA ASP A 93 6.41 -8.65 16.12
C ASP A 93 5.46 -7.60 16.73
N ASP A 94 4.74 -6.90 15.88
CA ASP A 94 3.80 -5.85 16.28
C ASP A 94 2.48 -6.45 16.80
N ASP A 95 2.12 -6.19 18.07
CA ASP A 95 0.86 -6.64 18.67
C ASP A 95 -0.37 -5.87 18.12
N TYR A 96 -0.17 -4.64 17.67
CA TYR A 96 -1.25 -3.74 17.23
C TYR A 96 -0.96 -3.10 15.88
N ARG A 97 -2.01 -3.01 15.06
CA ARG A 97 -1.99 -2.29 13.78
C ARG A 97 -3.21 -1.39 13.66
N ARG A 98 -2.98 -0.08 13.44
CA ARG A 98 -4.07 0.92 13.32
C ARG A 98 -5.01 0.93 14.52
N GLY A 99 -4.49 0.72 15.74
CA GLY A 99 -5.25 0.72 16.99
C GLY A 99 -6.06 -0.54 17.28
N GLN A 100 -5.91 -1.59 16.47
CA GLN A 100 -6.50 -2.91 16.70
C GLN A 100 -5.41 -3.97 16.80
N LEU A 101 -5.71 -5.15 17.34
CA LEU A 101 -4.78 -6.27 17.35
C LEU A 101 -4.32 -6.58 15.91
N SER A 102 -3.04 -6.86 15.73
CA SER A 102 -2.52 -7.37 14.45
C SER A 102 -3.16 -8.70 14.09
N CYS A 103 -3.07 -9.11 12.83
CA CYS A 103 -3.77 -10.30 12.34
C CYS A 103 -3.36 -11.55 13.12
N HIS A 104 -2.07 -11.76 13.37
CA HIS A 104 -1.58 -12.93 14.11
C HIS A 104 -2.00 -12.93 15.58
N LYS A 105 -2.15 -11.78 16.22
CA LYS A 105 -2.65 -11.67 17.61
C LYS A 105 -4.16 -11.86 17.70
N LYS A 106 -4.91 -11.40 16.68
CA LYS A 106 -6.37 -11.55 16.63
C LYS A 106 -6.79 -12.98 16.31
N PHE A 107 -6.05 -13.66 15.44
CA PHE A 107 -6.36 -15.01 14.98
C PHE A 107 -5.29 -16.01 15.45
N ASP A 108 -4.25 -16.19 14.66
CA ASP A 108 -3.01 -16.93 14.92
C ASP A 108 -2.01 -16.68 13.78
N GLU A 109 -0.74 -17.09 13.95
CA GLU A 109 0.32 -16.89 12.95
C GLU A 109 0.03 -17.59 11.62
N ALA A 110 -0.43 -18.85 11.66
CA ALA A 110 -0.74 -19.59 10.43
C ALA A 110 -1.86 -18.91 9.63
N THR A 111 -2.90 -18.42 10.32
CA THR A 111 -3.98 -17.65 9.68
C THR A 111 -3.46 -16.35 9.11
N ALA A 112 -2.56 -15.63 9.78
CA ALA A 112 -1.99 -14.40 9.29
C ALA A 112 -1.13 -14.63 8.03
N ILE A 113 -0.26 -15.64 8.02
CA ILE A 113 0.53 -16.02 6.85
C ILE A 113 -0.38 -16.31 5.65
N LEU A 114 -1.37 -17.21 5.83
CA LEU A 114 -2.31 -17.58 4.76
C LEU A 114 -3.19 -16.41 4.31
N THR A 115 -3.47 -15.46 5.19
CA THR A 115 -4.22 -14.24 4.86
C THR A 115 -3.40 -13.34 3.92
N GLY A 116 -2.13 -13.10 4.23
CA GLY A 116 -1.24 -12.36 3.34
C GLY A 116 -1.05 -13.05 2.00
N ASP A 117 -0.82 -14.38 2.02
CA ASP A 117 -0.69 -15.20 0.81
C ASP A 117 -1.94 -15.12 -0.09
N ALA A 118 -3.14 -15.09 0.51
CA ALA A 118 -4.39 -15.01 -0.24
C ALA A 118 -4.66 -13.62 -0.83
N ILE A 119 -4.27 -12.55 -0.13
CA ILE A 119 -4.49 -11.17 -0.59
C ILE A 119 -3.62 -10.85 -1.82
N GLN A 120 -2.40 -11.40 -1.93
CA GLN A 120 -1.54 -11.17 -3.10
C GLN A 120 -2.23 -11.59 -4.42
N PRO A 121 -2.65 -12.87 -4.62
CA PRO A 121 -3.36 -13.25 -5.84
C PRO A 121 -4.71 -12.55 -5.98
N LEU A 122 -5.42 -12.24 -4.88
CA LEU A 122 -6.67 -11.47 -4.94
C LEU A 122 -6.44 -10.10 -5.58
N SER A 123 -5.34 -9.41 -5.28
CA SER A 123 -5.03 -8.12 -5.90
C SER A 123 -4.87 -8.23 -7.43
N LEU A 124 -4.26 -9.30 -7.91
CA LEU A 124 -4.08 -9.56 -9.33
C LEU A 124 -5.41 -9.98 -9.99
N GLU A 125 -6.22 -10.80 -9.30
CA GLU A 125 -7.57 -11.18 -9.75
C GLU A 125 -8.43 -9.93 -9.96
N VAL A 126 -8.42 -8.98 -9.04
CA VAL A 126 -9.14 -7.70 -9.18
C VAL A 126 -8.69 -6.96 -10.44
N LEU A 127 -7.39 -6.84 -10.69
CA LEU A 127 -6.88 -6.15 -11.88
C LEU A 127 -7.27 -6.86 -13.20
N THR A 128 -7.26 -8.19 -13.20
CA THR A 128 -7.62 -8.98 -14.40
C THR A 128 -9.11 -8.94 -14.69
N SER A 129 -9.96 -8.78 -13.67
CA SER A 129 -11.42 -8.75 -13.80
C SER A 129 -11.99 -7.42 -14.34
N ILE A 130 -11.15 -6.37 -14.42
CA ILE A 130 -11.59 -5.07 -14.89
C ILE A 130 -11.96 -5.13 -16.40
N GLU A 131 -13.18 -4.76 -16.71
CA GLU A 131 -13.69 -4.61 -18.08
C GLU A 131 -13.95 -3.14 -18.37
N ASP A 132 -13.19 -2.58 -19.32
CA ASP A 132 -13.35 -1.19 -19.77
C ASP A 132 -12.84 -1.07 -21.22
N PRO A 133 -13.61 -0.47 -22.14
CA PRO A 133 -13.21 -0.34 -23.55
C PRO A 133 -11.92 0.49 -23.73
N ASN A 134 -11.61 1.36 -22.78
CA ASN A 134 -10.41 2.21 -22.81
C ASN A 134 -9.20 1.58 -22.08
N LEU A 135 -9.39 0.47 -21.37
CA LEU A 135 -8.33 -0.27 -20.68
C LEU A 135 -8.03 -1.58 -21.43
N THR A 136 -7.06 -1.55 -22.34
CA THR A 136 -6.66 -2.71 -23.13
C THR A 136 -6.02 -3.79 -22.26
N ASP A 137 -6.06 -5.06 -22.72
CA ASP A 137 -5.38 -6.16 -22.04
C ASP A 137 -3.86 -5.94 -21.92
N ASP A 138 -3.23 -5.33 -22.93
CA ASP A 138 -1.82 -4.92 -22.87
C ASP A 138 -1.56 -3.93 -21.73
N THR A 139 -2.44 -2.94 -21.54
CA THR A 139 -2.32 -1.98 -20.43
C THR A 139 -2.55 -2.67 -19.08
N LYS A 140 -3.52 -3.58 -18.97
CA LYS A 140 -3.74 -4.38 -17.75
C LYS A 140 -2.51 -5.22 -17.40
N LEU A 141 -1.91 -5.92 -18.38
CA LEU A 141 -0.69 -6.71 -18.18
C LEU A 141 0.49 -5.83 -17.73
N LYS A 142 0.63 -4.62 -18.27
CA LYS A 142 1.66 -3.67 -17.84
C LYS A 142 1.44 -3.21 -16.40
N ILE A 143 0.20 -2.94 -16.00
CA ILE A 143 -0.15 -2.56 -14.61
C ILE A 143 0.14 -3.73 -13.66
N ILE A 144 -0.26 -4.95 -14.01
CA ILE A 144 0.02 -6.14 -13.21
C ILE A 144 1.54 -6.34 -13.05
N ASN A 145 2.30 -6.25 -14.15
CA ASN A 145 3.76 -6.36 -14.10
C ASN A 145 4.38 -5.25 -13.23
N LEU A 146 3.88 -4.02 -13.33
CA LEU A 146 4.33 -2.89 -12.54
C LEU A 146 4.17 -3.15 -11.04
N PHE A 147 2.99 -3.57 -10.60
CA PHE A 147 2.73 -3.90 -9.20
C PHE A 147 3.51 -5.13 -8.73
N ALA A 148 3.59 -6.18 -9.55
CA ALA A 148 4.35 -7.39 -9.22
C ALA A 148 5.84 -7.08 -9.01
N ARG A 149 6.45 -6.24 -9.85
CA ARG A 149 7.83 -5.79 -9.67
C ARG A 149 8.01 -4.89 -8.45
N ALA A 150 7.05 -3.99 -8.18
CA ALA A 150 7.12 -3.09 -7.05
C ALA A 150 7.05 -3.82 -5.70
N CYS A 151 6.31 -4.92 -5.62
CA CYS A 151 6.22 -5.71 -4.38
C CYS A 151 7.16 -6.93 -4.33
N GLY A 152 7.78 -7.28 -5.46
CA GLY A 152 8.60 -8.48 -5.61
C GLY A 152 10.05 -8.36 -5.12
N PRO A 153 10.94 -9.28 -5.58
CA PRO A 153 12.31 -9.40 -5.09
C PRO A 153 13.24 -8.22 -5.44
N GLU A 154 12.83 -7.32 -6.32
CA GLU A 154 13.56 -6.08 -6.64
C GLU A 154 12.83 -4.83 -6.11
N GLY A 155 11.87 -5.02 -5.21
CA GLY A 155 11.02 -3.97 -4.65
C GLY A 155 10.81 -4.13 -3.16
N MET A 156 9.55 -4.09 -2.72
CA MET A 156 9.16 -4.04 -1.31
C MET A 156 9.69 -5.22 -0.48
N VAL A 157 9.69 -6.45 -1.03
CA VAL A 157 10.23 -7.63 -0.32
C VAL A 157 11.73 -7.50 -0.08
N GLU A 158 12.51 -7.00 -1.05
CA GLU A 158 13.94 -6.73 -0.86
C GLU A 158 14.14 -5.59 0.15
N GLY A 159 13.30 -4.55 0.10
CA GLY A 159 13.34 -3.48 1.09
C GLY A 159 13.16 -3.99 2.51
N GLN A 160 12.16 -4.84 2.75
CA GLN A 160 11.91 -5.47 4.04
C GLN A 160 13.06 -6.41 4.45
N ASN A 161 13.62 -7.20 3.53
CA ASN A 161 14.78 -8.05 3.80
C ASN A 161 15.98 -7.22 4.25
N ARG A 162 16.28 -6.11 3.57
CA ARG A 162 17.39 -5.22 3.94
C ARG A 162 17.15 -4.54 5.28
N ASP A 163 15.92 -4.14 5.57
CA ASP A 163 15.53 -3.55 6.83
C ASP A 163 15.86 -4.51 8.01
N ILE A 164 15.36 -5.74 7.95
CA ILE A 164 15.61 -6.79 8.94
C ILE A 164 17.12 -7.08 9.14
N ILE A 165 17.86 -7.28 8.04
CA ILE A 165 19.30 -7.59 8.14
C ILE A 165 20.14 -6.40 8.59
N SER A 166 19.57 -5.21 8.60
CA SER A 166 20.22 -3.96 9.02
C SER A 166 19.95 -3.61 10.47
N GLU A 167 19.07 -4.34 11.14
CA GLU A 167 18.87 -4.19 12.58
C GLU A 167 20.21 -4.28 13.34
N ASN A 168 20.36 -3.42 14.32
CA ASN A 168 21.60 -3.30 15.11
C ASN A 168 22.86 -2.90 14.31
N LYS A 169 22.71 -2.27 13.13
CA LYS A 169 23.82 -1.74 12.32
C LYS A 169 23.68 -0.23 12.15
N VAL A 170 24.82 0.46 12.13
CA VAL A 170 24.85 1.87 11.75
C VAL A 170 24.89 1.94 10.23
N LEU A 171 23.81 2.46 9.63
CA LEU A 171 23.70 2.66 8.19
C LEU A 171 24.20 4.05 7.78
N THR A 172 24.67 4.16 6.55
CA THR A 172 24.85 5.46 5.90
C THR A 172 23.48 6.01 5.48
N GLU A 173 23.41 7.32 5.22
CA GLU A 173 22.19 7.97 4.72
C GLU A 173 21.73 7.35 3.38
N GLU A 174 22.69 7.04 2.48
CA GLU A 174 22.38 6.41 1.18
C GLU A 174 21.80 4.99 1.35
N GLU A 175 22.33 4.19 2.28
CA GLU A 175 21.81 2.85 2.55
C GLU A 175 20.38 2.92 3.13
N LEU A 176 20.13 3.85 4.05
CA LEU A 176 18.81 4.07 4.64
C LEU A 176 17.81 4.55 3.58
N ASP A 177 18.19 5.54 2.76
CA ASP A 177 17.35 6.03 1.65
C ASP A 177 16.99 4.92 0.66
N GLU A 178 17.93 4.01 0.36
CA GLU A 178 17.66 2.87 -0.54
C GLU A 178 16.66 1.89 0.09
N ILE A 179 16.77 1.58 1.39
CA ILE A 179 15.80 0.73 2.12
C ILE A 179 14.42 1.39 2.09
N HIS A 180 14.32 2.67 2.42
CA HIS A 180 13.07 3.42 2.38
C HIS A 180 12.43 3.44 0.99
N TYR A 181 13.25 3.63 -0.05
CA TYR A 181 12.77 3.60 -1.43
C TYR A 181 12.23 2.23 -1.80
N LEU A 182 12.94 1.15 -1.48
CA LEU A 182 12.50 -0.22 -1.79
C LEU A 182 11.25 -0.60 -0.97
N LYS A 183 11.31 -0.46 0.36
CA LYS A 183 10.23 -0.87 1.27
C LYS A 183 8.94 -0.08 1.05
N THR A 184 9.04 1.23 0.80
CA THR A 184 7.88 2.14 0.74
C THR A 184 7.73 2.85 -0.61
N GLY A 185 8.82 3.41 -1.14
CA GLY A 185 8.82 4.24 -2.34
C GLY A 185 8.38 3.51 -3.60
N LYS A 186 8.82 2.29 -3.82
CA LYS A 186 8.50 1.47 -5.00
C LYS A 186 7.01 1.27 -5.22
N LEU A 187 6.25 0.99 -4.17
CA LEU A 187 4.80 0.80 -4.28
C LEU A 187 4.08 2.13 -4.50
N ILE A 188 4.57 3.23 -3.91
CA ILE A 188 4.05 4.59 -4.19
C ILE A 188 4.31 4.97 -5.64
N GLU A 189 5.53 4.72 -6.15
CA GLU A 189 5.88 4.95 -7.56
C GLU A 189 4.99 4.11 -8.49
N ALA A 190 4.72 2.85 -8.16
CA ALA A 190 3.82 2.01 -8.93
C ALA A 190 2.39 2.57 -8.97
N CYS A 191 1.88 3.12 -7.87
CA CYS A 191 0.58 3.79 -7.85
C CYS A 191 0.53 5.01 -8.78
N VAL A 192 1.60 5.78 -8.86
CA VAL A 192 1.72 6.91 -9.79
C VAL A 192 1.82 6.42 -11.24
N MET A 193 2.69 5.46 -11.49
CA MET A 193 2.97 4.95 -12.83
C MET A 193 1.81 4.18 -13.45
N CYS A 194 0.97 3.51 -12.64
CA CYS A 194 -0.22 2.86 -13.18
C CYS A 194 -1.19 3.86 -13.82
N VAL A 195 -1.34 5.05 -13.25
CA VAL A 195 -2.17 6.12 -13.83
C VAL A 195 -1.56 6.64 -15.14
N CYS A 196 -0.21 6.76 -15.20
CA CYS A 196 0.48 7.13 -16.45
C CYS A 196 0.27 6.08 -17.55
N LEU A 197 0.22 4.77 -17.22
CA LEU A 197 -0.08 3.71 -18.18
C LEU A 197 -1.53 3.77 -18.69
N ILE A 198 -2.47 4.16 -17.85
CA ILE A 198 -3.88 4.33 -18.21
C ILE A 198 -4.08 5.54 -19.14
N LYS A 199 -3.42 6.65 -18.81
CA LYS A 199 -3.58 7.92 -19.55
C LYS A 199 -3.05 7.86 -20.98
N LYS A 200 -2.10 6.99 -21.31
CA LYS A 200 -1.48 6.78 -22.64
C LYS A 200 -0.76 8.00 -23.22
N ASP A 201 -1.45 9.13 -23.42
CA ASP A 201 -0.93 10.34 -24.06
C ASP A 201 -0.34 11.33 -23.04
N ILE A 202 0.62 10.86 -22.26
CA ILE A 202 1.35 11.68 -21.30
C ILE A 202 2.79 11.85 -21.76
N ASP A 203 3.29 13.08 -21.76
CA ASP A 203 4.65 13.37 -22.22
C ASP A 203 5.72 12.91 -21.21
N ASP A 204 6.92 12.59 -21.70
CA ASP A 204 8.05 12.09 -20.90
C ASP A 204 8.49 13.06 -19.79
N ILE A 205 8.30 14.36 -19.98
CA ILE A 205 8.68 15.38 -18.99
C ILE A 205 7.74 15.29 -17.80
N THR A 206 6.45 15.15 -18.06
CA THR A 206 5.43 14.97 -17.02
C THR A 206 5.64 13.67 -16.28
N ILE A 207 5.89 12.55 -16.98
CA ILE A 207 6.22 11.25 -16.33
C ILE A 207 7.43 11.40 -15.41
N LYS A 208 8.53 12.01 -15.87
CA LYS A 208 9.72 12.23 -15.03
C LYS A 208 9.44 13.08 -13.80
N LYS A 209 8.58 14.12 -13.91
CA LYS A 209 8.17 14.93 -12.75
C LYS A 209 7.33 14.13 -11.76
N LEU A 210 6.43 13.28 -12.23
CA LEU A 210 5.59 12.42 -11.39
C LEU A 210 6.42 11.37 -10.65
N ILE A 211 7.39 10.74 -11.32
CA ILE A 211 8.36 9.82 -10.67
C ILE A 211 9.17 10.56 -9.61
N LYS A 212 9.69 11.75 -9.92
CA LYS A 212 10.42 12.56 -8.95
C LYS A 212 9.56 12.96 -7.74
N PHE A 213 8.27 13.24 -7.98
CA PHE A 213 7.31 13.50 -6.92
C PHE A 213 7.11 12.27 -6.05
N SER A 214 6.82 11.09 -6.63
CA SER A 214 6.58 9.85 -5.87
C SER A 214 7.77 9.47 -5.00
N ASN A 215 9.01 9.60 -5.51
CA ASN A 215 10.22 9.29 -4.76
C ASN A 215 10.40 10.23 -3.56
N LYS A 216 10.21 11.54 -3.76
CA LYS A 216 10.31 12.53 -2.66
C LYS A 216 9.17 12.37 -1.66
N PHE A 217 7.97 12.03 -2.12
CA PHE A 217 6.83 11.79 -1.25
C PHE A 217 7.04 10.54 -0.40
N GLY A 218 7.54 9.44 -1.01
CA GLY A 218 7.86 8.20 -0.30
C GLY A 218 8.91 8.42 0.79
N LEU A 219 10.00 9.12 0.46
CA LEU A 219 11.05 9.46 1.43
C LEU A 219 10.52 10.33 2.58
N ALA A 220 9.80 11.40 2.26
CA ALA A 220 9.20 12.27 3.28
C ALA A 220 8.19 11.53 4.17
N PHE A 221 7.47 10.57 3.59
CA PHE A 221 6.54 9.73 4.35
C PHE A 221 7.28 8.87 5.37
N GLN A 222 8.36 8.23 4.96
CA GLN A 222 9.17 7.37 5.81
C GLN A 222 9.87 8.18 6.92
N ILE A 223 10.56 9.27 6.58
CA ILE A 223 11.18 10.17 7.57
C ILE A 223 10.16 10.63 8.63
N ARG A 224 8.93 10.92 8.21
CA ARG A 224 7.86 11.29 9.13
C ARG A 224 7.45 10.12 10.04
N ASP A 225 7.38 8.91 9.50
CA ASP A 225 7.02 7.73 10.28
C ASP A 225 8.12 7.41 11.30
N ASP A 226 9.39 7.50 10.95
CA ASP A 226 10.54 7.34 11.86
C ASP A 226 10.52 8.39 12.99
N ILE A 227 10.27 9.67 12.65
CA ILE A 227 10.12 10.74 13.65
C ILE A 227 8.94 10.44 14.61
N LEU A 228 7.82 9.95 14.07
CA LEU A 228 6.66 9.63 14.90
C LEU A 228 6.89 8.40 15.77
N ASP A 229 7.69 7.43 15.35
CA ASP A 229 8.08 6.30 16.18
C ASP A 229 8.96 6.76 17.37
N GLU A 230 9.84 7.73 17.16
CA GLU A 230 10.73 8.25 18.21
C GLU A 230 10.02 9.15 19.23
N ILE A 231 9.20 10.11 18.76
CA ILE A 231 8.65 11.19 19.60
C ILE A 231 7.11 11.28 19.57
N GLY A 232 6.46 10.34 18.94
CA GLY A 232 5.00 10.38 18.73
C GLY A 232 4.20 10.09 20.00
N ASP A 233 2.88 10.18 19.88
CA ASP A 233 1.90 9.84 20.91
C ASP A 233 1.26 8.50 20.54
N GLU A 234 1.49 7.46 21.34
CA GLU A 234 0.99 6.09 21.13
C GLU A 234 -0.52 6.05 20.85
N THR A 235 -1.30 6.94 21.50
CA THR A 235 -2.75 7.00 21.31
C THR A 235 -3.15 7.49 19.92
N LYS A 236 -2.29 8.28 19.26
CA LYS A 236 -2.54 8.84 17.93
C LYS A 236 -1.96 7.96 16.82
N ILE A 237 -0.87 7.24 17.09
CA ILE A 237 -0.18 6.38 16.14
C ILE A 237 -0.86 5.02 16.04
N GLY A 238 -1.43 4.53 17.14
CA GLY A 238 -2.13 3.24 17.22
C GLY A 238 -1.19 2.03 17.30
N LYS A 239 0.10 2.25 17.63
CA LYS A 239 1.09 1.25 17.99
C LYS A 239 2.01 1.79 19.10
N PRO A 240 2.74 0.92 19.85
CA PRO A 240 3.78 1.37 20.78
C PRO A 240 4.85 2.21 20.08
N ILE A 241 5.36 3.24 20.76
CA ILE A 241 6.51 4.03 20.29
C ILE A 241 7.83 3.37 20.68
N LYS A 242 8.93 3.78 20.02
CA LYS A 242 10.30 3.28 20.27
C LYS A 242 10.47 1.79 19.94
N SER A 243 9.72 1.28 18.98
CA SER A 243 9.95 -0.06 18.46
C SER A 243 11.35 -0.18 17.84
N ASP A 244 11.78 0.85 17.11
CA ASP A 244 13.11 0.92 16.50
C ASP A 244 14.24 0.99 17.54
N ILE A 245 14.03 1.66 18.68
CA ILE A 245 15.02 1.71 19.79
C ILE A 245 15.13 0.39 20.55
N LYS A 246 14.06 -0.42 20.62
CA LYS A 246 14.10 -1.74 21.26
C LYS A 246 14.85 -2.77 20.43
N ASN A 247 14.89 -2.55 19.12
CA ASN A 247 15.53 -3.42 18.14
C ASN A 247 16.96 -2.95 17.77
N ASN A 248 17.45 -1.86 18.40
CA ASN A 248 18.81 -1.34 18.26
C ASN A 248 19.66 -1.66 19.50
#